data_4fdf15e0139694600936cded83d89d7c
#
_entry.id   4fdf15e0139694600936cded83d89d7c
#
_cell.length_a   1.000
_cell.length_b   1.000
_cell.length_c   1.000
_cell.angle_alpha   90.00
_cell.angle_beta   90.00
_cell.angle_gamma   90.00
#
_symmetry.space_group_name_H-M   'P 1'
#
loop_
_entity.id
_entity.type
_entity.pdbx_description
1 polymer ?
#
loop_
_entity_poly.entity_id
_entity_poly.type
_entity_poly.pdbx_seq_one_letter_code
_entity_poly.pdbx_strand_id
1 'polypeptide(L)'
;MEVFNIKIGFGANEVTLTILPMDEGYYKVIYYGGILGAVRLDNDHMTWEKVPDDEIEAGDLPFYRHDLSADRLDVVLDEHTVHQIGEEIHA
;
A
#
# COMPACT_ATOMS: atom_id res chain seq x y z
N MET A 1 15.71 4.16 3.81
CA MET A 1 15.03 4.80 2.66
C MET A 1 13.90 5.68 3.18
N GLU A 2 13.61 6.72 2.42
CA GLU A 2 12.64 7.71 2.88
C GLU A 2 11.22 7.33 2.50
N VAL A 3 10.29 7.65 3.39
CA VAL A 3 8.87 7.51 3.12
C VAL A 3 8.45 8.55 2.07
N PHE A 4 7.53 8.16 1.19
CA PHE A 4 7.02 9.07 0.16
C PHE A 4 5.54 8.79 -0.10
N ASN A 5 4.87 9.77 -0.71
CA ASN A 5 3.46 9.66 -1.03
C ASN A 5 3.27 9.39 -2.51
N ILE A 6 2.24 8.60 -2.83
CA ILE A 6 1.81 8.38 -4.20
C ILE A 6 0.31 8.67 -4.30
N LYS A 7 -0.16 8.87 -5.53
CA LYS A 7 -1.58 9.03 -5.80
C LYS A 7 -2.01 7.99 -6.80
N ILE A 8 -3.14 7.34 -6.51
CA ILE A 8 -3.70 6.35 -7.43
C ILE A 8 -5.17 6.70 -7.69
N GLY A 9 -5.66 6.29 -8.86
CA GLY A 9 -7.07 6.41 -9.18
C GLY A 9 -7.85 5.28 -8.53
N PHE A 10 -8.96 5.62 -7.89
CA PHE A 10 -9.81 4.65 -7.23
C PHE A 10 -11.27 4.96 -7.58
N GLY A 11 -11.76 4.31 -8.62
CA GLY A 11 -13.05 4.66 -9.19
C GLY A 11 -13.01 6.03 -9.84
N ALA A 12 -13.93 6.91 -9.48
CA ALA A 12 -13.96 8.29 -9.97
C ALA A 12 -13.13 9.24 -9.10
N ASN A 13 -12.43 8.72 -8.10
CA ASN A 13 -11.70 9.50 -7.12
C ASN A 13 -10.21 9.23 -7.20
N GLU A 14 -9.42 10.07 -6.52
CA GLU A 14 -8.00 9.89 -6.38
C GLU A 14 -7.67 9.74 -4.91
N VAL A 15 -6.78 8.81 -4.58
CA VAL A 15 -6.40 8.51 -3.20
C VAL A 15 -4.90 8.72 -3.06
N THR A 16 -4.50 9.38 -1.96
CA THR A 16 -3.09 9.53 -1.62
C THR A 16 -2.71 8.47 -0.61
N LEU A 17 -1.68 7.71 -0.93
CA LEU A 17 -1.15 6.67 -0.05
C LEU A 17 0.29 7.02 0.31
N THR A 18 0.68 6.67 1.53
CA THR A 18 2.06 6.85 1.97
C THR A 18 2.78 5.51 1.84
N ILE A 19 3.95 5.53 1.21
CA ILE A 19 4.75 4.32 0.97
C ILE A 19 5.98 4.36 1.86
N LEU A 20 6.16 3.28 2.62
CA LEU A 20 7.33 3.13 3.49
C LEU A 20 8.15 1.94 3.01
N PRO A 21 9.30 2.20 2.34
CA PRO A 21 10.20 1.13 1.92
C PRO A 21 10.81 0.43 3.13
N MET A 22 10.83 -0.91 3.09
CA MET A 22 11.38 -1.71 4.17
C MET A 22 12.63 -2.44 3.72
N ASP A 23 13.56 -2.65 4.64
CA ASP A 23 14.81 -3.35 4.35
C ASP A 23 14.59 -4.80 3.95
N GLU A 24 13.47 -5.38 4.34
CA GLU A 24 13.11 -6.77 4.03
C GLU A 24 12.70 -6.96 2.56
N GLY A 25 12.67 -5.88 1.77
CA GLY A 25 12.39 -5.98 0.33
C GLY A 25 10.95 -5.77 -0.06
N TYR A 26 10.14 -5.22 0.83
CA TYR A 26 8.77 -4.88 0.49
C TYR A 26 8.48 -3.42 0.88
N TYR A 27 7.33 -2.90 0.43
CA TYR A 27 6.90 -1.52 0.69
C TYR A 27 5.58 -1.55 1.45
N LYS A 28 5.56 -0.95 2.64
CA LYS A 28 4.31 -0.80 3.38
C LYS A 28 3.45 0.28 2.74
N VAL A 29 2.16 0.01 2.63
CA VAL A 29 1.18 0.95 2.09
C VAL A 29 0.37 1.49 3.26
N ILE A 30 0.47 2.78 3.50
CA ILE A 30 -0.12 3.44 4.67
C ILE A 30 -1.24 4.37 4.22
N TYR A 31 -2.37 4.28 4.90
CA TYR A 31 -3.54 5.09 4.61
C TYR A 31 -4.10 5.63 5.92
N TYR A 32 -4.16 6.94 6.06
CA TYR A 32 -4.62 7.61 7.29
C TYR A 32 -3.94 7.06 8.54
N GLY A 33 -2.62 6.91 8.48
CA GLY A 33 -1.83 6.48 9.63
C GLY A 33 -1.90 5.00 9.96
N GLY A 34 -2.60 4.19 9.18
CA GLY A 34 -2.70 2.76 9.38
C GLY A 34 -2.14 1.97 8.19
N ILE A 35 -1.69 0.77 8.45
CA ILE A 35 -1.13 -0.10 7.41
C ILE A 35 -2.26 -0.81 6.68
N LEU A 36 -2.46 -0.47 5.39
CA LEU A 36 -3.40 -1.20 4.54
C LEU A 36 -2.86 -2.58 4.20
N GLY A 37 -1.57 -2.68 4.05
CA GLY A 37 -0.88 -3.89 3.66
C GLY A 37 0.49 -3.54 3.13
N ALA A 38 1.10 -4.44 2.36
CA ALA A 38 2.39 -4.21 1.74
C ALA A 38 2.43 -4.84 0.36
N VAL A 39 3.32 -4.32 -0.48
CA VAL A 39 3.50 -4.83 -1.85
C VAL A 39 4.97 -5.06 -2.07
N ARG A 40 5.30 -5.99 -2.96
CA ARG A 40 6.68 -6.28 -3.34
C ARG A 40 6.72 -6.73 -4.80
N LEU A 41 7.90 -6.62 -5.40
CA LEU A 41 8.13 -7.21 -6.72
C LEU A 41 8.30 -8.72 -6.56
N ASP A 42 7.68 -9.47 -7.45
CA ASP A 42 7.85 -10.91 -7.51
C ASP A 42 9.28 -11.25 -7.96
N ASN A 43 9.64 -12.53 -7.92
CA ASN A 43 10.97 -13.01 -8.30
C ASN A 43 11.36 -12.67 -9.73
N ASP A 44 10.38 -12.46 -10.60
CA ASP A 44 10.65 -12.05 -11.99
C ASP A 44 11.00 -10.59 -12.13
N HIS A 45 10.88 -9.79 -11.05
CA HIS A 45 11.09 -8.35 -11.00
C HIS A 45 10.19 -7.57 -11.97
N MET A 46 9.09 -8.14 -12.40
CA MET A 46 8.16 -7.53 -13.35
C MET A 46 6.74 -7.41 -12.80
N THR A 47 6.38 -8.29 -11.88
CA THR A 47 5.02 -8.35 -11.36
C THR A 47 4.99 -7.92 -9.90
N TRP A 48 4.06 -7.05 -9.56
CA TRP A 48 3.83 -6.63 -8.18
C TRP A 48 2.84 -7.57 -7.52
N GLU A 49 3.10 -7.93 -6.27
CA GLU A 49 2.22 -8.78 -5.51
C GLU A 49 1.99 -8.23 -4.11
N LYS A 50 0.86 -8.59 -3.53
CA LYS A 50 0.55 -8.24 -2.15
C LYS A 50 1.32 -9.17 -1.22
N VAL A 51 1.97 -8.59 -0.22
CA VAL A 51 2.64 -9.38 0.83
C VAL A 51 1.56 -9.90 1.78
N PRO A 52 1.60 -11.20 2.16
CA PRO A 52 0.66 -11.72 3.15
C PRO A 52 0.73 -10.94 4.47
N ASP A 53 -0.41 -10.68 5.08
CA ASP A 53 -0.48 -9.84 6.27
C ASP A 53 0.39 -10.35 7.42
N ASP A 54 0.51 -11.66 7.57
CA ASP A 54 1.31 -12.26 8.63
C ASP A 54 2.82 -12.14 8.39
N GLU A 55 3.23 -11.73 7.19
CA GLU A 55 4.64 -11.48 6.88
C GLU A 55 5.00 -10.01 7.00
N ILE A 56 4.05 -9.14 7.31
CA ILE A 56 4.29 -7.71 7.44
C ILE A 56 4.66 -7.39 8.90
N GLU A 57 5.82 -6.77 9.07
CA GLU A 57 6.22 -6.29 10.39
C GLU A 57 5.57 -4.93 10.63
N ALA A 58 4.59 -4.86 11.53
CA ALA A 58 3.81 -3.64 11.77
C ALA A 58 4.66 -2.52 12.37
N GLY A 59 5.62 -2.85 13.23
CA GLY A 59 6.39 -1.85 13.94
C GLY A 59 5.50 -1.06 14.89
N ASP A 60 5.58 0.26 14.82
CA ASP A 60 4.81 1.14 15.70
C ASP A 60 3.44 1.52 15.13
N LEU A 61 3.13 1.11 13.89
CA LEU A 61 1.87 1.50 13.24
C LEU A 61 0.82 0.40 13.38
N PRO A 62 -0.44 0.79 13.65
CA PRO A 62 -1.54 -0.18 13.65
C PRO A 62 -1.91 -0.53 12.21
N PHE A 63 -2.55 -1.68 12.03
CA PHE A 63 -3.18 -1.98 10.76
C PHE A 63 -4.42 -1.09 10.59
N TYR A 64 -4.64 -0.63 9.36
CA TYR A 64 -5.75 0.25 9.05
C TYR A 64 -7.08 -0.49 9.20
N ARG A 65 -8.04 0.18 9.84
CA ARG A 65 -9.41 -0.32 9.92
C ARG A 65 -10.31 0.74 9.28
N HIS A 66 -11.12 0.29 8.34
CA HIS A 66 -12.04 1.20 7.67
C HIS A 66 -13.10 1.69 8.66
N ASP A 67 -13.24 3.01 8.75
CA ASP A 67 -14.23 3.63 9.63
C ASP A 67 -15.42 4.07 8.78
N LEU A 68 -16.54 3.38 8.94
CA LEU A 68 -17.74 3.66 8.17
C LEU A 68 -18.34 5.02 8.48
N SER A 69 -18.00 5.62 9.63
CA SER A 69 -18.47 6.95 9.98
C SER A 69 -17.57 8.05 9.47
N ALA A 70 -16.38 7.71 8.96
CA ALA A 70 -15.46 8.68 8.40
C ALA A 70 -15.72 8.83 6.90
N ASP A 71 -15.48 10.03 6.38
CA ASP A 71 -15.65 10.31 4.95
C ASP A 71 -14.38 9.89 4.19
N ARG A 72 -14.13 8.60 4.14
CA ARG A 72 -12.95 8.01 3.51
C ARG A 72 -13.34 6.91 2.56
N LEU A 73 -12.57 6.75 1.48
CA LEU A 73 -12.76 5.65 0.56
C LEU A 73 -12.26 4.35 1.19
N ASP A 74 -12.96 3.26 0.92
CA ASP A 74 -12.57 1.93 1.37
C ASP A 74 -11.59 1.34 0.37
N VAL A 75 -10.30 1.60 0.58
CA VAL A 75 -9.24 1.14 -0.33
C VAL A 75 -8.91 -0.32 -0.03
N VAL A 76 -9.07 -1.17 -1.02
CA VAL A 76 -8.78 -2.61 -0.91
C VAL A 76 -7.58 -2.91 -1.79
N LEU A 77 -6.61 -3.66 -1.26
CA LEU A 77 -5.43 -4.06 -2.02
C LEU A 77 -5.72 -5.31 -2.85
N ASP A 78 -6.56 -5.14 -3.87
CA ASP A 78 -6.80 -6.17 -4.86
C ASP A 78 -5.67 -6.15 -5.91
N GLU A 79 -5.69 -7.09 -6.84
CA GLU A 79 -4.65 -7.21 -7.84
C GLU A 79 -4.47 -5.93 -8.66
N HIS A 80 -5.55 -5.30 -9.06
CA HIS A 80 -5.51 -4.07 -9.85
C HIS A 80 -4.88 -2.92 -9.05
N THR A 81 -5.28 -2.76 -7.80
CA THR A 81 -4.76 -1.70 -6.94
C THR A 81 -3.28 -1.91 -6.62
N VAL A 82 -2.88 -3.15 -6.34
CA VAL A 82 -1.48 -3.50 -6.11
C VAL A 82 -0.64 -3.13 -7.33
N HIS A 83 -1.12 -3.43 -8.53
CA HIS A 83 -0.42 -3.11 -9.76
C HIS A 83 -0.25 -1.59 -9.94
N GLN A 84 -1.31 -0.82 -9.68
CA GLN A 84 -1.25 0.64 -9.76
C GLN A 84 -0.23 1.21 -8.77
N ILE A 85 -0.22 0.71 -7.55
CA ILE A 85 0.72 1.15 -6.52
C ILE A 85 2.15 0.87 -6.98
N GLY A 86 2.39 -0.33 -7.51
CA GLY A 86 3.71 -0.71 -7.99
C GLY A 86 4.19 0.18 -9.12
N GLU A 87 3.33 0.52 -10.06
CA GLU A 87 3.68 1.43 -11.14
C GLU A 87 4.08 2.81 -10.63
N GLU A 88 3.37 3.32 -9.63
CA GLU A 88 3.69 4.62 -9.06
C GLU A 88 5.01 4.58 -8.26
N ILE A 89 5.32 3.48 -7.60
CA ILE A 89 6.59 3.32 -6.90
C ILE A 89 7.75 3.38 -7.89
N HIS A 90 7.58 2.81 -9.08
CA HIS A 90 8.61 2.77 -10.11
C HIS A 90 8.63 4.00 -11.03
N ALA A 91 7.68 4.88 -10.89
CA ALA A 91 7.57 6.07 -11.74
C ALA A 91 8.74 7.04 -11.56
#